data_888d1393524e7d8c81e69204f783710a
#
_entry.id   888d1393524e7d8c81e69204f783710a
#
_cell.length_a   1.000
_cell.length_b   1.000
_cell.length_c   1.000
_cell.angle_alpha   90.00
_cell.angle_beta   90.00
_cell.angle_gamma   90.00
#
_symmetry.space_group_name_H-M   'P 1'
#
loop_
_entity.id
_entity.type
_entity.pdbx_description
1 polymer ?
#
loop_
_entity_poly.entity_id
_entity_poly.type
_entity_poly.pdbx_seq_one_letter_code
_entity_poly.pdbx_strand_id
1 'polypeptide(L)'
;PSNRDDGINIASWPVKGLYQPDSIAAYTRHGRTYLVSANEGDARDYDGFSEELRVKDFEDEGTPLDPDVFDPSIADDQNLGRLKTTSTLGDLDNDGLIDEIYAYGARSFSIWDARTGAQVFDRGSDFEDITANLLPAQFNATNDDNDSFDGRSDDKGPEPEGLDVGNLL
;
A
#
# COMPACT_ATOMS: atom_id res chain seq x y z
N PRO A 1 4.07 -7.32 -4.98
CA PRO A 1 3.99 -5.92 -5.36
C PRO A 1 4.89 -5.56 -6.56
N SER A 2 5.17 -6.52 -7.44
CA SER A 2 5.91 -6.27 -8.68
C SER A 2 4.97 -6.45 -9.88
N ASN A 3 5.17 -5.66 -10.92
CA ASN A 3 4.56 -5.86 -12.22
C ASN A 3 5.57 -6.49 -13.22
N ARG A 4 6.60 -7.16 -12.71
CA ARG A 4 7.69 -7.81 -13.46
C ARG A 4 7.99 -9.24 -12.98
N ASP A 5 7.06 -9.86 -12.27
CA ASP A 5 7.17 -11.22 -11.73
C ASP A 5 6.38 -12.27 -12.54
N ASP A 6 5.93 -11.86 -13.73
CA ASP A 6 5.25 -12.70 -14.74
C ASP A 6 3.90 -13.29 -14.28
N GLY A 7 3.23 -12.69 -13.28
CA GLY A 7 1.92 -13.19 -12.87
C GLY A 7 1.33 -12.54 -11.61
N ILE A 8 0.22 -13.11 -11.15
CA ILE A 8 -0.40 -12.71 -9.88
C ILE A 8 0.37 -13.36 -8.74
N ASN A 9 1.05 -12.55 -7.93
CA ASN A 9 1.85 -13.00 -6.81
C ASN A 9 1.52 -12.23 -5.53
N ILE A 10 0.43 -12.65 -4.86
CA ILE A 10 0.00 -12.08 -3.59
C ILE A 10 0.80 -12.75 -2.46
N ALA A 11 1.66 -12.00 -1.80
CA ALA A 11 2.53 -12.51 -0.74
C ALA A 11 2.76 -11.46 0.36
N SER A 12 3.19 -11.92 1.54
CA SER A 12 3.63 -11.02 2.61
C SER A 12 5.06 -10.55 2.32
N TRP A 13 5.25 -9.24 2.32
CA TRP A 13 6.52 -8.57 2.10
C TRP A 13 6.91 -7.75 3.32
N PRO A 14 8.21 -7.48 3.56
CA PRO A 14 8.67 -6.64 4.65
C PRO A 14 8.44 -5.15 4.36
N VAL A 15 7.17 -4.79 4.15
CA VAL A 15 6.72 -3.44 3.81
C VAL A 15 5.59 -3.06 4.75
N LYS A 16 5.59 -1.82 5.20
CA LYS A 16 4.50 -1.20 5.95
C LYS A 16 3.68 -0.29 5.04
N GLY A 17 2.36 -0.42 5.08
CA GLY A 17 1.45 0.47 4.38
C GLY A 17 1.13 1.72 5.21
N LEU A 18 1.31 2.89 4.63
CA LEU A 18 0.76 4.13 5.17
C LEU A 18 -0.73 4.17 4.81
N TYR A 19 -1.61 4.10 5.80
CA TYR A 19 -3.05 3.94 5.53
C TYR A 19 -3.63 5.07 4.68
N GLN A 20 -3.32 6.33 4.99
CA GLN A 20 -3.68 7.54 4.21
C GLN A 20 -5.07 7.41 3.55
N PRO A 21 -6.15 7.44 4.35
CA PRO A 21 -7.49 7.16 3.83
C PRO A 21 -7.95 8.24 2.87
N ASP A 22 -8.42 7.84 1.70
CA ASP A 22 -9.09 8.71 0.76
C ASP A 22 -10.52 9.02 1.18
N SER A 23 -11.21 8.03 1.76
CA SER A 23 -12.58 8.17 2.23
C SER A 23 -12.74 7.62 3.63
N ILE A 24 -13.59 8.30 4.43
CA ILE A 24 -13.94 7.88 5.79
C ILE A 24 -15.45 7.97 6.00
N ALA A 25 -16.05 6.90 6.52
CA ALA A 25 -17.43 6.89 6.99
C ALA A 25 -17.53 6.45 8.45
N ALA A 26 -18.65 6.72 9.10
CA ALA A 26 -18.85 6.35 10.48
C ALA A 26 -20.16 5.59 10.67
N TYR A 27 -20.17 4.61 11.60
CA TYR A 27 -21.38 3.95 12.04
C TYR A 27 -21.38 3.72 13.57
N THR A 28 -22.57 3.56 14.13
CA THR A 28 -22.71 3.26 15.56
C THR A 28 -23.35 1.88 15.74
N ARG A 29 -22.74 1.03 16.55
CA ARG A 29 -23.25 -0.29 16.92
C ARG A 29 -23.09 -0.51 18.43
N HIS A 30 -24.17 -0.91 19.09
CA HIS A 30 -24.19 -1.15 20.55
C HIS A 30 -23.63 0.03 21.38
N GLY A 31 -23.95 1.27 20.98
CA GLY A 31 -23.50 2.48 21.66
C GLY A 31 -22.02 2.85 21.47
N ARG A 32 -21.32 2.17 20.57
CA ARG A 32 -19.93 2.50 20.16
C ARG A 32 -19.91 3.00 18.73
N THR A 33 -19.15 4.05 18.50
CA THR A 33 -18.92 4.58 17.17
C THR A 33 -17.64 3.99 16.59
N TYR A 34 -17.71 3.60 15.33
CA TYR A 34 -16.61 3.09 14.54
C TYR A 34 -16.41 3.95 13.30
N LEU A 35 -15.18 4.10 12.90
CA LEU A 35 -14.79 4.72 11.63
C LEU A 35 -14.40 3.60 10.66
N VAL A 36 -14.80 3.73 9.40
CA VAL A 36 -14.34 2.88 8.30
C VAL A 36 -13.50 3.76 7.40
N SER A 37 -12.33 3.28 7.00
CA SER A 37 -11.42 3.99 6.08
C SER A 37 -11.13 3.16 4.84
N ALA A 38 -11.19 3.77 3.68
CA ALA A 38 -10.65 3.24 2.43
C ALA A 38 -9.19 3.69 2.33
N ASN A 39 -8.26 2.74 2.34
CA ASN A 39 -6.83 3.01 2.55
C ASN A 39 -6.09 3.05 1.20
N GLU A 40 -6.42 4.02 0.37
CA GLU A 40 -5.82 4.19 -0.96
C GLU A 40 -4.35 4.57 -0.87
N GLY A 41 -4.04 5.64 -0.12
CA GLY A 41 -2.72 6.26 -0.03
C GLY A 41 -2.37 7.15 -1.20
N ASP A 42 -1.52 8.13 -0.96
CA ASP A 42 -0.95 8.97 -2.01
C ASP A 42 0.36 9.62 -1.56
N ALA A 43 1.24 9.91 -2.54
CA ALA A 43 2.50 10.59 -2.32
C ALA A 43 2.33 12.11 -2.37
N ARG A 44 3.16 12.85 -1.64
CA ARG A 44 3.35 14.26 -1.91
C ARG A 44 4.27 14.38 -3.14
N ASP A 45 3.68 14.75 -4.25
CA ASP A 45 4.37 14.93 -5.52
C ASP A 45 3.88 16.21 -6.20
N TYR A 46 4.68 17.26 -6.17
CA TYR A 46 4.37 18.56 -6.73
C TYR A 46 5.65 19.30 -7.18
N ASP A 47 5.51 20.37 -7.93
CA ASP A 47 6.61 21.14 -8.46
C ASP A 47 7.68 21.49 -7.40
N GLY A 48 8.88 20.94 -7.57
CA GLY A 48 10.03 21.18 -6.70
C GLY A 48 10.15 20.26 -5.50
N PHE A 49 9.22 19.30 -5.31
CA PHE A 49 9.32 18.27 -4.27
C PHE A 49 8.55 17.01 -4.65
N SER A 50 9.20 15.85 -4.58
CA SER A 50 8.57 14.54 -4.57
C SER A 50 9.14 13.72 -3.43
N GLU A 51 8.28 13.04 -2.68
CA GLU A 51 8.71 12.04 -1.70
C GLU A 51 8.66 10.63 -2.26
N GLU A 52 8.17 10.47 -3.49
CA GLU A 52 8.05 9.17 -4.12
C GLU A 52 9.41 8.66 -4.61
N LEU A 53 9.77 7.46 -4.17
CA LEU A 53 10.99 6.77 -4.58
C LEU A 53 10.71 5.28 -4.74
N ARG A 54 11.35 4.64 -5.72
CA ARG A 54 11.29 3.18 -5.86
C ARG A 54 12.33 2.53 -4.95
N VAL A 55 12.01 1.36 -4.43
CA VAL A 55 12.93 0.64 -3.53
C VAL A 55 14.32 0.43 -4.13
N LYS A 56 14.42 0.17 -5.43
CA LYS A 56 15.71 -0.01 -6.11
C LYS A 56 16.54 1.26 -6.24
N ASP A 57 15.90 2.42 -6.13
CA ASP A 57 16.55 3.71 -6.35
C ASP A 57 17.07 4.33 -5.03
N PHE A 58 16.82 3.70 -3.88
CA PHE A 58 17.28 4.19 -2.57
C PHE A 58 18.79 4.39 -2.49
N GLU A 59 19.59 3.45 -3.04
CA GLU A 59 21.04 3.55 -3.03
C GLU A 59 21.54 4.75 -3.86
N ASP A 60 20.93 4.98 -5.02
CA ASP A 60 21.30 6.10 -5.92
C ASP A 60 20.96 7.46 -5.30
N GLU A 61 19.94 7.52 -4.44
CA GLU A 61 19.55 8.74 -3.71
C GLU A 61 20.30 8.92 -2.37
N GLY A 62 21.22 8.00 -2.04
CA GLY A 62 22.12 8.11 -0.90
C GLY A 62 21.50 7.64 0.44
N THR A 63 20.41 6.90 0.39
CA THR A 63 19.74 6.28 1.55
C THR A 63 19.54 4.78 1.30
N PRO A 64 20.62 3.96 1.21
CA PRO A 64 20.50 2.55 0.86
C PRO A 64 19.71 1.76 1.92
N LEU A 65 19.17 0.62 1.52
CA LEU A 65 18.57 -0.33 2.46
C LEU A 65 19.63 -0.87 3.41
N ASP A 66 19.25 -1.04 4.70
CA ASP A 66 20.15 -1.66 5.68
C ASP A 66 20.41 -3.13 5.32
N PRO A 67 21.66 -3.51 5.04
CA PRO A 67 22.03 -4.87 4.67
C PRO A 67 21.93 -5.88 5.82
N ASP A 68 21.84 -5.42 7.07
CA ASP A 68 21.59 -6.27 8.24
C ASP A 68 20.09 -6.60 8.40
N VAL A 69 19.21 -5.84 7.75
CA VAL A 69 17.75 -6.00 7.78
C VAL A 69 17.22 -6.64 6.49
N PHE A 70 17.73 -6.21 5.33
CA PHE A 70 17.20 -6.62 4.03
C PHE A 70 18.21 -7.42 3.22
N ASP A 71 17.73 -8.53 2.63
CA ASP A 71 18.47 -9.22 1.59
C ASP A 71 18.57 -8.30 0.35
N PRO A 72 19.74 -8.15 -0.28
CA PRO A 72 19.88 -7.29 -1.46
C PRO A 72 18.92 -7.60 -2.61
N SER A 73 18.49 -8.84 -2.76
CA SER A 73 17.51 -9.23 -3.79
C SER A 73 16.14 -8.58 -3.61
N ILE A 74 15.85 -7.99 -2.44
CA ILE A 74 14.59 -7.27 -2.21
C ILE A 74 14.42 -6.12 -3.20
N ALA A 75 15.51 -5.50 -3.63
CA ALA A 75 15.54 -4.41 -4.61
C ALA A 75 15.49 -4.87 -6.08
N ASP A 76 15.39 -6.17 -6.35
CA ASP A 76 15.19 -6.66 -7.71
C ASP A 76 13.80 -6.31 -8.24
N ASP A 77 13.70 -6.05 -9.54
CA ASP A 77 12.43 -5.67 -10.21
C ASP A 77 11.32 -6.73 -10.05
N GLN A 78 11.65 -8.01 -9.90
CA GLN A 78 10.69 -9.08 -9.65
C GLN A 78 10.19 -9.13 -8.20
N ASN A 79 10.87 -8.47 -7.28
CA ASN A 79 10.51 -8.38 -5.86
C ASN A 79 9.91 -7.01 -5.53
N LEU A 80 10.56 -6.22 -4.68
CA LEU A 80 10.09 -4.90 -4.30
C LEU A 80 10.73 -3.75 -5.09
N GLY A 81 11.73 -4.01 -5.92
CA GLY A 81 12.54 -2.97 -6.55
C GLY A 81 11.75 -1.87 -7.23
N ARG A 82 10.62 -2.22 -7.83
CA ARG A 82 9.74 -1.27 -8.52
C ARG A 82 8.69 -0.61 -7.64
N LEU A 83 8.47 -1.12 -6.41
CA LEU A 83 7.44 -0.59 -5.51
C LEU A 83 7.72 0.87 -5.20
N LYS A 84 6.68 1.71 -5.34
CA LYS A 84 6.69 3.11 -4.94
C LYS A 84 6.55 3.24 -3.43
N THR A 85 7.46 3.99 -2.83
CA THR A 85 7.61 4.14 -1.39
C THR A 85 7.93 5.59 -1.05
N THR A 86 7.84 5.96 0.23
CA THR A 86 8.29 7.29 0.65
C THR A 86 9.78 7.31 0.94
N SER A 87 10.47 8.33 0.47
CA SER A 87 11.87 8.63 0.79
C SER A 87 12.04 9.37 2.14
N THR A 88 10.93 9.70 2.83
CA THR A 88 10.98 10.56 4.04
C THR A 88 10.86 9.79 5.35
N LEU A 89 10.73 8.47 5.28
CA LEU A 89 10.60 7.57 6.43
C LEU A 89 11.48 6.33 6.21
N GLY A 90 11.78 5.63 7.30
CA GLY A 90 12.39 4.31 7.24
C GLY A 90 13.77 4.20 7.85
N ASP A 91 14.53 5.27 7.94
CA ASP A 91 15.75 5.36 8.75
C ASP A 91 15.34 5.64 10.20
N LEU A 92 15.37 4.62 11.05
CA LEU A 92 14.82 4.70 12.41
C LEU A 92 15.83 5.21 13.44
N ASP A 93 17.11 4.97 13.22
CA ASP A 93 18.17 5.33 14.14
C ASP A 93 19.04 6.51 13.65
N ASN A 94 18.75 7.02 12.45
CA ASN A 94 19.39 8.14 11.78
C ASN A 94 20.87 7.84 11.43
N ASP A 95 21.15 6.63 10.98
CA ASP A 95 22.48 6.26 10.50
C ASP A 95 22.63 6.41 8.98
N GLY A 96 21.55 6.73 8.28
CA GLY A 96 21.49 6.94 6.83
C GLY A 96 21.11 5.68 6.04
N LEU A 97 20.74 4.59 6.73
CA LEU A 97 20.24 3.37 6.12
C LEU A 97 18.72 3.24 6.34
N ILE A 98 18.04 2.57 5.44
CA ILE A 98 16.61 2.32 5.56
C ILE A 98 16.37 0.99 6.28
N ASP A 99 15.83 1.06 7.51
CA ASP A 99 15.45 -0.08 8.35
C ASP A 99 14.05 -0.61 8.04
N GLU A 100 13.17 0.25 7.54
CA GLU A 100 11.79 -0.08 7.25
C GLU A 100 11.32 0.55 5.92
N ILE A 101 10.68 -0.24 5.07
CA ILE A 101 10.10 0.23 3.81
C ILE A 101 8.63 0.63 4.05
N TYR A 102 8.27 1.85 3.65
CA TYR A 102 6.91 2.39 3.76
C TYR A 102 6.32 2.69 2.37
N ALA A 103 5.27 1.93 2.00
CA ALA A 103 4.51 2.16 0.78
C ALA A 103 3.26 3.02 1.05
N TYR A 104 2.74 3.66 0.02
CA TYR A 104 1.50 4.44 0.08
C TYR A 104 0.28 3.52 0.09
N GLY A 105 -0.69 3.85 0.97
CA GLY A 105 -1.89 3.06 1.17
C GLY A 105 -1.65 1.73 1.88
N ALA A 106 -2.72 0.98 2.10
CA ALA A 106 -2.67 -0.34 2.69
C ALA A 106 -3.37 -1.39 1.82
N ARG A 107 -3.83 -1.03 0.62
CA ARG A 107 -4.54 -1.89 -0.34
C ARG A 107 -5.81 -2.52 0.23
N SER A 108 -6.35 -1.91 1.31
CA SER A 108 -7.41 -2.48 2.14
C SER A 108 -8.43 -1.44 2.56
N PHE A 109 -9.45 -1.90 3.26
CA PHE A 109 -10.21 -1.03 4.15
C PHE A 109 -10.02 -1.44 5.60
N SER A 110 -10.15 -0.48 6.53
CA SER A 110 -10.00 -0.73 7.94
C SER A 110 -11.22 -0.23 8.75
N ILE A 111 -11.42 -0.80 9.94
CA ILE A 111 -12.39 -0.31 10.91
C ILE A 111 -11.64 0.04 12.19
N TRP A 112 -11.98 1.20 12.75
CA TRP A 112 -11.34 1.78 13.91
C TRP A 112 -12.35 2.09 15.00
N ASP A 113 -12.04 1.82 16.27
CA ASP A 113 -12.82 2.31 17.40
C ASP A 113 -12.60 3.83 17.54
N ALA A 114 -13.63 4.63 17.27
CA ALA A 114 -13.51 6.10 17.24
C ALA A 114 -13.12 6.71 18.59
N ARG A 115 -13.31 6.01 19.70
CA ARG A 115 -12.97 6.50 21.05
C ARG A 115 -11.51 6.27 21.39
N THR A 116 -10.92 5.17 20.92
CA THR A 116 -9.56 4.74 21.31
C THR A 116 -8.55 4.91 20.20
N GLY A 117 -8.99 5.05 18.95
CA GLY A 117 -8.13 4.99 17.76
C GLY A 117 -7.62 3.58 17.45
N ALA A 118 -8.05 2.57 18.19
CA ALA A 118 -7.59 1.20 17.94
C ALA A 118 -8.19 0.64 16.65
N GLN A 119 -7.36 0.04 15.83
CA GLN A 119 -7.81 -0.76 14.69
C GLN A 119 -8.48 -2.02 15.20
N VAL A 120 -9.73 -2.24 14.81
CA VAL A 120 -10.52 -3.41 15.22
C VAL A 120 -10.74 -4.41 14.09
N PHE A 121 -10.45 -3.99 12.85
CA PHE A 121 -10.56 -4.84 11.67
C PHE A 121 -9.70 -4.27 10.54
N ASP A 122 -9.07 -5.14 9.78
CA ASP A 122 -8.43 -4.87 8.49
C ASP A 122 -8.44 -6.13 7.63
N ARG A 123 -8.52 -5.97 6.32
CA ARG A 123 -8.51 -7.05 5.34
C ARG A 123 -7.49 -6.76 4.23
N GLY A 124 -6.21 -6.72 4.60
CA GLY A 124 -5.11 -6.27 3.77
C GLY A 124 -5.05 -6.83 2.33
N SER A 125 -5.31 -8.12 2.11
CA SER A 125 -5.23 -8.72 0.77
C SER A 125 -6.58 -9.03 0.12
N ASP A 126 -7.71 -8.83 0.82
CA ASP A 126 -9.03 -9.28 0.33
C ASP A 126 -9.38 -8.70 -1.05
N PHE A 127 -9.07 -7.44 -1.33
CA PHE A 127 -9.37 -6.83 -2.63
C PHE A 127 -8.56 -7.49 -3.75
N GLU A 128 -7.27 -7.73 -3.52
CA GLU A 128 -6.40 -8.40 -4.48
C GLU A 128 -6.80 -9.88 -4.64
N ASP A 129 -7.11 -10.59 -3.54
CA ASP A 129 -7.58 -11.98 -3.58
C ASP A 129 -8.90 -12.10 -4.35
N ILE A 130 -9.85 -11.19 -4.17
CA ILE A 130 -11.13 -11.17 -4.86
C ILE A 130 -10.93 -10.90 -6.36
N THR A 131 -10.16 -9.87 -6.71
CA THR A 131 -9.91 -9.52 -8.12
C THR A 131 -9.10 -10.58 -8.84
N ALA A 132 -8.10 -11.18 -8.19
CA ALA A 132 -7.34 -12.31 -8.72
C ALA A 132 -8.24 -13.51 -9.07
N ASN A 133 -9.25 -13.80 -8.24
CA ASN A 133 -10.16 -14.91 -8.45
C ASN A 133 -11.27 -14.62 -9.47
N LEU A 134 -11.83 -13.41 -9.47
CA LEU A 134 -13.00 -13.07 -10.29
C LEU A 134 -12.64 -12.43 -11.61
N LEU A 135 -11.57 -11.68 -11.68
CA LEU A 135 -11.13 -10.87 -12.82
C LEU A 135 -9.60 -10.97 -13.04
N PRO A 136 -9.04 -12.19 -13.15
CA PRO A 136 -7.59 -12.36 -13.20
C PRO A 136 -6.92 -11.62 -14.36
N ALA A 137 -7.61 -11.42 -15.48
CA ALA A 137 -7.05 -10.71 -16.63
C ALA A 137 -6.97 -9.18 -16.43
N GLN A 138 -7.71 -8.63 -15.46
CA GLN A 138 -7.71 -7.23 -15.08
C GLN A 138 -7.12 -7.00 -13.68
N PHE A 139 -6.41 -7.99 -13.13
CA PHE A 139 -5.79 -7.88 -11.82
C PHE A 139 -4.88 -6.65 -11.75
N ASN A 140 -5.10 -5.79 -10.76
CA ASN A 140 -4.35 -4.53 -10.57
C ASN A 140 -4.11 -3.74 -11.88
N ALA A 141 -5.10 -3.72 -12.78
CA ALA A 141 -5.08 -2.87 -13.97
C ALA A 141 -5.27 -1.40 -13.59
N THR A 142 -4.88 -0.49 -14.49
CA THR A 142 -5.13 0.94 -14.30
C THR A 142 -6.62 1.25 -14.51
N ASN A 143 -7.10 2.38 -13.96
CA ASN A 143 -8.47 2.85 -14.16
C ASN A 143 -8.76 3.29 -15.61
N ASP A 144 -7.72 3.60 -16.39
CA ASP A 144 -7.84 4.07 -17.78
C ASP A 144 -7.77 2.94 -18.80
N ASP A 145 -7.17 1.81 -18.45
CA ASP A 145 -6.87 0.70 -19.36
C ASP A 145 -7.01 -0.64 -18.66
N ASN A 146 -8.13 -1.33 -18.90
CA ASN A 146 -8.39 -2.66 -18.36
C ASN A 146 -7.46 -3.75 -18.92
N ASP A 147 -6.76 -3.50 -20.03
CA ASP A 147 -5.79 -4.44 -20.61
C ASP A 147 -4.38 -4.24 -20.02
N SER A 148 -4.21 -3.33 -19.07
CA SER A 148 -2.96 -3.09 -18.34
C SER A 148 -2.77 -4.05 -17.16
N PHE A 149 -2.94 -5.36 -17.40
CA PHE A 149 -2.77 -6.40 -16.38
C PHE A 149 -1.55 -6.15 -15.50
N ASP A 150 -1.74 -6.21 -14.17
CA ASP A 150 -0.71 -6.07 -13.14
C ASP A 150 -0.02 -4.70 -13.09
N GLY A 151 -0.49 -3.73 -13.88
CA GLY A 151 0.14 -2.43 -14.05
C GLY A 151 0.23 -1.57 -12.79
N ARG A 152 -0.63 -1.83 -11.78
CA ARG A 152 -0.65 -1.10 -10.50
C ARG A 152 -0.03 -1.87 -9.33
N SER A 153 0.49 -3.07 -9.54
CA SER A 153 1.06 -3.88 -8.46
C SER A 153 2.33 -3.28 -7.86
N ASP A 154 3.11 -2.55 -8.65
CA ASP A 154 4.30 -1.81 -8.21
C ASP A 154 3.99 -0.41 -7.66
N ASP A 155 2.72 -0.11 -7.47
CA ASP A 155 2.21 1.14 -6.92
C ASP A 155 1.21 0.83 -5.79
N LYS A 156 0.01 1.38 -5.81
CA LYS A 156 -1.01 1.26 -4.75
C LYS A 156 -1.95 0.04 -4.89
N GLY A 157 -1.81 -0.76 -5.96
CA GLY A 157 -2.61 -1.95 -6.21
C GLY A 157 -4.07 -1.65 -6.51
N PRO A 158 -5.05 -2.17 -5.71
CA PRO A 158 -6.48 -2.03 -5.98
C PRO A 158 -7.09 -0.64 -5.69
N GLU A 159 -6.36 0.26 -5.05
CA GLU A 159 -6.71 1.67 -4.82
C GLU A 159 -8.16 1.88 -4.31
N PRO A 160 -8.50 1.46 -3.10
CA PRO A 160 -9.84 1.63 -2.57
C PRO A 160 -10.10 3.12 -2.25
N GLU A 161 -10.97 3.76 -3.00
CA GLU A 161 -11.30 5.19 -2.89
C GLU A 161 -12.56 5.43 -2.03
N GLY A 162 -13.73 5.41 -2.69
CA GLY A 162 -15.00 5.73 -2.05
C GLY A 162 -15.56 4.59 -1.20
N LEU A 163 -16.19 4.94 -0.08
CA LEU A 163 -16.94 4.00 0.74
C LEU A 163 -18.24 4.61 1.27
N ASP A 164 -19.21 3.77 1.58
CA ASP A 164 -20.43 4.13 2.29
C ASP A 164 -20.83 3.02 3.26
N VAL A 165 -21.61 3.37 4.27
CA VAL A 165 -22.07 2.44 5.31
C VAL A 165 -23.58 2.38 5.31
N GLY A 166 -24.16 1.20 5.04
CA GLY A 166 -25.59 0.93 5.05
C GLY A 166 -26.01 -0.08 6.12
N ASN A 167 -27.28 0.01 6.57
CA ASN A 167 -27.91 -1.02 7.36
C ASN A 167 -28.62 -2.01 6.44
N LEU A 168 -28.23 -3.28 6.51
CA LEU A 168 -29.00 -4.36 5.89
C LEU A 168 -30.06 -4.84 6.92
N LEU A 169 -31.33 -4.73 6.54
CA LEU A 169 -32.47 -5.20 7.35
C LEU A 169 -32.70 -6.70 7.16
#